data_5417b120f94b3220bdedd4137c40575f
#
_entry.id   5417b120f94b3220bdedd4137c40575f
#
_cell.length_a   1.000
_cell.length_b   1.000
_cell.length_c   1.000
_cell.angle_alpha   90.00
_cell.angle_beta   90.00
_cell.angle_gamma   90.00
#
_symmetry.space_group_name_H-M   'P 1'
#
loop_
_entity.id
_entity.type
_entity.pdbx_description
1 polymer ?
#
loop_
_entity_poly.entity_id
_entity_poly.type
_entity_poly.pdbx_seq_one_letter_code
_entity_poly.pdbx_strand_id
1 'polypeptide(L)'
;LKAMQEDGTFDMLPKKEVMKHMGEMEKLEKYLGGVKEMKKLPGALFVVDPRKEHNAIAEARKLHIPIVAIVDTNCDPDEIDYVIPANDDAIRAIRLIASTMANAVQEGRQGADAEEAASEEEAQKVEE
;
A
#
# COMPACT_ATOMS: atom_id res chain seq x y z
N LEU A 1 -1.05 -17.51 14.13
CA LEU A 1 0.06 -18.41 13.75
C LEU A 1 1.38 -17.95 14.37
N LYS A 2 1.80 -16.68 14.26
CA LYS A 2 3.03 -16.17 14.91
C LYS A 2 2.98 -16.30 16.43
N ALA A 3 1.89 -15.92 17.07
CA ALA A 3 1.70 -16.12 18.51
C ALA A 3 1.86 -17.58 18.92
N MET A 4 1.28 -18.51 18.16
CA MET A 4 1.43 -19.96 18.41
C MET A 4 2.89 -20.45 18.28
N GLN A 5 3.71 -19.80 17.47
CA GLN A 5 5.13 -20.09 17.35
C GLN A 5 5.91 -19.56 18.56
N GLU A 6 5.56 -18.36 19.04
CA GLU A 6 6.21 -17.71 20.18
C GLU A 6 5.83 -18.37 21.51
N ASP A 7 4.59 -18.85 21.65
CA ASP A 7 4.06 -19.52 22.85
C ASP A 7 4.50 -21.00 22.99
N GLY A 8 5.30 -21.52 22.05
CA GLY A 8 5.74 -22.92 22.07
C GLY A 8 4.66 -23.94 21.71
N THR A 9 3.48 -23.50 21.25
CA THR A 9 2.37 -24.38 20.87
C THR A 9 2.76 -25.32 19.73
N PHE A 10 3.70 -24.92 18.86
CA PHE A 10 4.20 -25.73 17.76
C PHE A 10 4.97 -26.97 18.25
N ASP A 11 5.56 -26.94 19.44
CA ASP A 11 6.29 -28.08 20.00
C ASP A 11 5.35 -29.20 20.44
N MET A 12 4.08 -28.88 20.67
CA MET A 12 3.03 -29.84 21.07
C MET A 12 2.31 -30.46 19.86
N LEU A 13 2.51 -29.93 18.65
CA LEU A 13 1.83 -30.38 17.44
C LEU A 13 2.68 -31.44 16.68
N PRO A 14 2.03 -32.36 15.95
CA PRO A 14 2.72 -33.28 15.05
C PRO A 14 3.53 -32.49 14.00
N LYS A 15 4.74 -32.97 13.68
CA LYS A 15 5.64 -32.29 12.70
C LYS A 15 4.98 -31.95 11.38
N LYS A 16 4.04 -32.78 10.90
CA LYS A 16 3.30 -32.54 9.66
C LYS A 16 2.39 -31.30 9.75
N GLU A 17 1.76 -31.06 10.88
CA GLU A 17 0.89 -29.89 11.11
C GLU A 17 1.72 -28.62 11.27
N VAL A 18 2.84 -28.71 11.99
CA VAL A 18 3.79 -27.59 12.10
C VAL A 18 4.28 -27.16 10.71
N MET A 19 4.68 -28.07 9.85
CA MET A 19 5.12 -27.75 8.49
C MET A 19 4.01 -27.12 7.65
N LYS A 20 2.75 -27.58 7.82
CA LYS A 20 1.60 -26.98 7.14
C LYS A 20 1.36 -25.54 7.59
N HIS A 21 1.39 -25.29 8.90
CA HIS A 21 1.21 -23.94 9.46
C HIS A 21 2.35 -22.99 9.11
N MET A 22 3.58 -23.49 9.06
CA MET A 22 4.73 -22.70 8.60
C MET A 22 4.59 -22.29 7.12
N GLY A 23 4.20 -23.22 6.26
CA GLY A 23 3.95 -22.92 4.84
C GLY A 23 2.78 -21.95 4.62
N GLU A 24 1.73 -22.04 5.44
CA GLU A 24 0.62 -21.10 5.41
C GLU A 24 1.05 -19.71 5.91
N MET A 25 1.85 -19.63 6.96
CA MET A 25 2.40 -18.40 7.49
C MET A 25 3.30 -17.69 6.48
N GLU A 26 4.18 -18.44 5.80
CA GLU A 26 5.04 -17.91 4.74
C GLU A 26 4.22 -17.36 3.57
N LYS A 27 3.17 -18.09 3.16
CA LYS A 27 2.26 -17.65 2.12
C LYS A 27 1.52 -16.36 2.50
N LEU A 28 0.99 -16.28 3.72
CA LEU A 28 0.31 -15.08 4.22
C LEU A 28 1.27 -13.89 4.35
N GLU A 29 2.49 -14.10 4.82
CA GLU A 29 3.50 -13.03 4.90
C GLU A 29 3.87 -12.51 3.50
N LYS A 30 3.96 -13.39 2.49
CA LYS A 30 4.23 -12.98 1.12
C LYS A 30 3.12 -12.10 0.52
N TYR A 31 1.86 -12.42 0.79
CA TYR A 31 0.71 -11.71 0.19
C TYR A 31 0.19 -10.55 1.04
N LEU A 32 0.30 -10.63 2.35
CA LEU A 32 -0.29 -9.65 3.28
C LEU A 32 0.76 -8.95 4.15
N GLY A 33 2.04 -9.26 3.99
CA GLY A 33 3.12 -8.68 4.80
C GLY A 33 3.19 -7.16 4.70
N GLY A 34 2.90 -6.60 3.53
CA GLY A 34 2.93 -5.16 3.30
C GLY A 34 1.88 -4.36 4.07
N VAL A 35 0.76 -4.98 4.45
CA VAL A 35 -0.30 -4.29 5.22
C VAL A 35 -0.25 -4.57 6.72
N LYS A 36 0.65 -5.42 7.18
CA LYS A 36 0.74 -5.88 8.57
C LYS A 36 0.98 -4.75 9.56
N GLU A 37 1.80 -3.77 9.19
CA GLU A 37 2.17 -2.64 10.04
C GLU A 37 1.33 -1.39 9.79
N MET A 38 0.36 -1.48 8.90
CA MET A 38 -0.51 -0.37 8.53
C MET A 38 -1.48 -0.06 9.67
N LYS A 39 -1.33 1.10 10.31
CA LYS A 39 -2.16 1.53 11.46
C LYS A 39 -3.43 2.26 11.05
N LYS A 40 -3.45 2.82 9.85
CA LYS A 40 -4.57 3.63 9.31
C LYS A 40 -4.82 3.23 7.86
N LEU A 41 -6.01 3.52 7.36
CA LEU A 41 -6.29 3.40 5.94
C LEU A 41 -5.38 4.33 5.14
N PRO A 42 -4.91 3.91 3.94
CA PRO A 42 -4.08 4.75 3.09
C PRO A 42 -4.88 5.97 2.59
N GLY A 43 -4.21 7.09 2.41
CA GLY A 43 -4.80 8.31 1.86
C GLY A 43 -5.02 8.25 0.35
N ALA A 44 -4.31 7.38 -0.36
CA ALA A 44 -4.47 7.12 -1.79
C ALA A 44 -3.96 5.72 -2.13
N LEU A 45 -4.43 5.16 -3.24
CA LEU A 45 -3.99 3.89 -3.78
C LEU A 45 -3.37 4.11 -5.16
N PHE A 46 -2.14 3.64 -5.37
CA PHE A 46 -1.51 3.61 -6.68
C PHE A 46 -1.54 2.18 -7.24
N VAL A 47 -2.12 2.02 -8.43
CA VAL A 47 -2.35 0.72 -9.06
C VAL A 47 -1.64 0.64 -10.41
N VAL A 48 -0.96 -0.47 -10.64
CA VAL A 48 -0.45 -0.88 -11.94
C VAL A 48 -1.31 -2.03 -12.44
N ASP A 49 -1.82 -1.94 -13.67
CA ASP A 49 -2.75 -2.92 -14.27
C ASP A 49 -4.08 -3.06 -13.47
N PRO A 50 -4.99 -2.09 -13.61
CA PRO A 50 -6.30 -2.09 -12.94
C PRO A 50 -7.13 -3.37 -13.19
N ARG A 51 -6.96 -3.98 -14.35
CA ARG A 51 -7.69 -5.20 -14.72
C ARG A 51 -7.31 -6.40 -13.85
N LYS A 52 -6.03 -6.55 -13.52
CA LYS A 52 -5.55 -7.61 -12.64
C LYS A 52 -5.88 -7.32 -11.18
N GLU A 53 -5.83 -6.06 -10.79
CA GLU A 53 -6.00 -5.61 -9.40
C GLU A 53 -7.42 -5.09 -9.11
N HIS A 54 -8.44 -5.57 -9.86
CA HIS A 54 -9.83 -5.12 -9.72
C HIS A 54 -10.40 -5.26 -8.30
N ASN A 55 -9.93 -6.23 -7.51
CA ASN A 55 -10.34 -6.38 -6.11
C ASN A 55 -9.89 -5.18 -5.26
N ALA A 56 -8.64 -4.73 -5.44
CA ALA A 56 -8.10 -3.58 -4.72
C ALA A 56 -8.86 -2.30 -5.11
N ILE A 57 -9.20 -2.14 -6.39
CA ILE A 57 -10.00 -1.01 -6.88
C ILE A 57 -11.40 -1.03 -6.26
N ALA A 58 -12.07 -2.18 -6.27
CA ALA A 58 -13.41 -2.30 -5.68
C ALA A 58 -13.42 -2.02 -4.17
N GLU A 59 -12.39 -2.42 -3.46
CA GLU A 59 -12.23 -2.13 -2.03
C GLU A 59 -11.96 -0.64 -1.79
N ALA A 60 -11.04 -0.04 -2.54
CA ALA A 60 -10.70 1.38 -2.41
C ALA A 60 -11.91 2.28 -2.69
N ARG A 61 -12.70 1.97 -3.72
CA ARG A 61 -13.96 2.69 -4.02
C ARG A 61 -14.98 2.60 -2.89
N LYS A 62 -15.14 1.43 -2.26
CA LYS A 62 -16.04 1.25 -1.10
C LYS A 62 -15.57 2.05 0.12
N LEU A 63 -14.27 2.22 0.27
CA LEU A 63 -13.65 2.95 1.37
C LEU A 63 -13.43 4.43 1.05
N HIS A 64 -13.84 4.89 -0.15
CA HIS A 64 -13.64 6.27 -0.65
C HIS A 64 -12.16 6.69 -0.63
N ILE A 65 -11.26 5.76 -0.95
CA ILE A 65 -9.82 6.01 -1.09
C ILE A 65 -9.57 6.41 -2.54
N PRO A 66 -8.98 7.59 -2.83
CA PRO A 66 -8.62 8.01 -4.18
C PRO A 66 -7.68 7.02 -4.86
N ILE A 67 -7.96 6.72 -6.12
CA ILE A 67 -7.22 5.75 -6.92
C ILE A 67 -6.46 6.47 -8.03
N VAL A 68 -5.14 6.29 -8.06
CA VAL A 68 -4.25 6.68 -9.16
C VAL A 68 -3.81 5.41 -9.86
N ALA A 69 -3.99 5.28 -11.15
CA ALA A 69 -3.61 4.05 -11.84
C ALA A 69 -2.99 4.28 -13.23
N ILE A 70 -2.08 3.37 -13.59
CA ILE A 70 -1.62 3.22 -14.97
C ILE A 70 -2.70 2.48 -15.72
N VAL A 71 -3.27 3.13 -16.74
CA VAL A 71 -4.37 2.59 -17.55
C VAL A 71 -3.89 2.41 -18.98
N ASP A 72 -3.94 1.18 -19.45
CA ASP A 72 -3.73 0.81 -20.84
C ASP A 72 -5.09 0.61 -21.54
N THR A 73 -5.08 0.25 -22.81
CA THR A 73 -6.27 0.09 -23.66
C THR A 73 -7.24 -1.04 -23.23
N ASN A 74 -6.81 -1.91 -22.33
CA ASN A 74 -7.54 -3.07 -21.81
C ASN A 74 -8.29 -2.82 -20.49
N CYS A 75 -8.26 -1.58 -19.97
CA CYS A 75 -8.86 -1.21 -18.70
C CYS A 75 -9.96 -0.17 -18.87
N ASP A 76 -10.90 -0.14 -17.92
CA ASP A 76 -11.95 0.87 -17.84
C ASP A 76 -11.45 2.10 -17.06
N PRO A 77 -11.32 3.28 -17.69
CA PRO A 77 -10.86 4.49 -17.02
C PRO A 77 -11.91 5.05 -16.04
N ASP A 78 -13.18 4.73 -16.18
CA ASP A 78 -14.27 5.28 -15.34
C ASP A 78 -14.23 4.76 -13.89
N GLU A 79 -13.44 3.72 -13.63
CA GLU A 79 -13.22 3.20 -12.28
C GLU A 79 -12.10 3.90 -11.52
N ILE A 80 -11.35 4.79 -12.18
CA ILE A 80 -10.11 5.40 -11.69
C ILE A 80 -10.28 6.91 -11.54
N ASP A 81 -9.90 7.46 -10.39
CA ASP A 81 -10.00 8.90 -10.14
C ASP A 81 -8.93 9.69 -10.89
N TYR A 82 -7.71 9.17 -10.95
CA TYR A 82 -6.57 9.80 -11.62
C TYR A 82 -5.91 8.82 -12.58
N VAL A 83 -6.23 8.96 -13.84
CA VAL A 83 -5.74 8.08 -14.92
C VAL A 83 -4.38 8.54 -15.42
N ILE A 84 -3.41 7.63 -15.45
CA ILE A 84 -2.12 7.80 -16.10
C ILE A 84 -2.12 6.93 -17.37
N PRO A 85 -2.31 7.51 -18.57
CA PRO A 85 -2.32 6.73 -19.79
C PRO A 85 -0.90 6.27 -20.12
N ALA A 86 -0.63 4.99 -19.93
CA ALA A 86 0.66 4.38 -20.23
C ALA A 86 0.57 2.87 -20.33
N ASN A 87 1.63 2.25 -20.86
CA ASN A 87 1.74 0.81 -20.96
C ASN A 87 2.01 0.20 -19.58
N ASP A 88 1.17 -0.75 -19.18
CA ASP A 88 1.21 -1.44 -17.88
C ASP A 88 2.01 -2.75 -17.88
N ASP A 89 2.48 -3.21 -19.07
CA ASP A 89 3.27 -4.43 -19.23
C ASP A 89 4.80 -4.16 -19.36
N ALA A 90 5.18 -2.95 -19.76
CA ALA A 90 6.58 -2.61 -20.03
C ALA A 90 7.33 -2.24 -18.74
N ILE A 91 8.30 -3.05 -18.33
CA ILE A 91 9.11 -2.83 -17.13
C ILE A 91 9.70 -1.42 -17.06
N ARG A 92 10.13 -0.85 -18.20
CA ARG A 92 10.71 0.50 -18.26
C ARG A 92 9.67 1.58 -17.98
N ALA A 93 8.45 1.43 -18.51
CA ALA A 93 7.35 2.36 -18.29
C ALA A 93 6.91 2.34 -16.82
N ILE A 94 6.69 1.15 -16.29
CA ILE A 94 6.31 0.94 -14.87
C ILE A 94 7.36 1.55 -13.94
N ARG A 95 8.65 1.29 -14.20
CA ARG A 95 9.75 1.83 -13.39
C ARG A 95 9.79 3.35 -13.41
N LEU A 96 9.61 3.97 -14.57
CA LEU A 96 9.58 5.43 -14.71
C LEU A 96 8.44 6.03 -13.90
N ILE A 97 7.23 5.53 -14.09
CA ILE A 97 6.04 6.06 -13.43
C ILE A 97 6.10 5.80 -11.92
N ALA A 98 6.49 4.60 -11.49
CA ALA A 98 6.63 4.28 -10.07
C ALA A 98 7.68 5.17 -9.37
N SER A 99 8.82 5.47 -10.03
CA SER A 99 9.81 6.39 -9.47
C SER A 99 9.29 7.83 -9.39
N THR A 100 8.52 8.28 -10.37
CA THR A 100 7.89 9.60 -10.37
C THR A 100 6.86 9.72 -9.25
N MET A 101 6.04 8.69 -9.06
CA MET A 101 5.07 8.64 -7.95
C MET A 101 5.75 8.62 -6.59
N ALA A 102 6.85 7.88 -6.43
CA ALA A 102 7.63 7.87 -5.20
C ALA A 102 8.21 9.25 -4.87
N ASN A 103 8.74 9.95 -5.88
CA ASN A 103 9.24 11.32 -5.72
C ASN A 103 8.12 12.28 -5.31
N ALA A 104 6.96 12.20 -5.96
CA ALA A 104 5.80 13.04 -5.62
C ALA A 104 5.33 12.84 -4.16
N VAL A 105 5.34 11.58 -3.69
CA VAL A 105 5.02 11.28 -2.28
C VAL A 105 6.07 11.87 -1.32
N GLN A 106 7.35 11.80 -1.68
CA GLN A 106 8.42 12.40 -0.87
C GLN A 106 8.31 13.92 -0.81
N GLU A 107 8.06 14.58 -1.94
CA GLU A 107 7.84 16.04 -2.00
C GLU A 107 6.62 16.46 -1.17
N GLY A 108 5.52 15.74 -1.28
CA GLY A 108 4.30 15.99 -0.51
C GLY A 108 4.52 15.85 1.01
N ARG A 109 5.30 14.86 1.44
CA ARG A 109 5.64 14.69 2.86
C ARG A 109 6.54 15.81 3.38
N GLN A 110 7.57 16.21 2.62
CA GLN A 110 8.44 17.32 3.00
C GLN A 110 7.67 18.64 3.11
N GLY A 111 6.70 18.87 2.23
CA GLY A 111 5.81 20.03 2.31
C GLY A 111 4.94 20.00 3.57
N ALA A 112 4.34 18.88 3.90
CA ALA A 112 3.52 18.71 5.10
C ALA A 112 4.33 18.87 6.39
N ASP A 113 5.52 18.27 6.46
CA ASP A 113 6.42 18.40 7.61
C ASP A 113 6.87 19.86 7.81
N ALA A 114 7.07 20.63 6.73
CA ALA A 114 7.43 22.03 6.79
C ALA A 114 6.26 22.92 7.24
N GLU A 115 5.03 22.63 6.82
CA GLU A 115 3.83 23.34 7.26
C GLU A 115 3.52 23.06 8.74
N GLU A 116 3.72 21.82 9.20
CA GLU A 116 3.52 21.45 10.60
C GLU A 116 4.54 22.17 11.49
N ALA A 117 5.81 22.20 11.11
CA ALA A 117 6.86 22.94 11.83
C ALA A 117 6.58 24.44 11.89
N ALA A 118 6.12 25.05 10.79
CA ALA A 118 5.76 26.48 10.76
C ALA A 118 4.58 26.80 11.67
N SER A 119 3.57 25.91 11.72
CA SER A 119 2.39 26.10 12.58
C SER A 119 2.73 25.95 14.07
N GLU A 120 3.67 25.09 14.43
CA GLU A 120 4.17 24.96 15.81
C GLU A 120 4.98 26.17 16.25
N GLU A 121 5.80 26.77 15.36
CA GLU A 121 6.53 28.00 15.65
C GLU A 121 5.59 29.21 15.82
N GLU A 122 4.51 29.30 15.05
CA GLU A 122 3.50 30.36 15.21
C GLU A 122 2.73 30.19 16.52
N ALA A 123 2.36 28.97 16.90
CA ALA A 123 1.64 28.70 18.13
C ALA A 123 2.47 29.07 19.37
N GLN A 124 3.79 28.81 19.36
CA GLN A 124 4.70 29.18 20.45
C GLN A 124 4.90 30.70 20.59
N LYS A 125 4.81 31.46 19.50
CA LYS A 125 4.92 32.93 19.53
C LYS A 125 3.67 33.65 20.04
N VAL A 126 2.55 32.95 20.11
CA VAL A 126 1.27 33.51 20.61
C VAL A 126 1.13 33.28 22.12
N GLU A 127 1.88 32.34 22.71
CA GLU A 127 1.89 32.05 24.14
C GLU A 127 2.91 32.86 24.96
N GLU A 128 3.80 33.62 24.31
CA GLU A 128 4.71 34.60 24.97
C GLU A 128 4.08 36.03 24.93
#